data_316f52cbdd3b7c3e39d5464929e6e384
#
_entry.id   316f52cbdd3b7c3e39d5464929e6e384
#
_cell.length_a   1.000
_cell.length_b   1.000
_cell.length_c   1.000
_cell.angle_alpha   90.00
_cell.angle_beta   90.00
_cell.angle_gamma   90.00
#
_symmetry.space_group_name_H-M   'P 1'
#
loop_
_entity.id
_entity.type
_entity.pdbx_description
1 polymer ?
#
loop_
_entity_poly.entity_id
_entity_poly.type
_entity_poly.pdbx_seq_one_letter_code
_entity_poly.pdbx_strand_id
1 'polypeptide(L)'
;MLNRQIVMGRLTQHPELKTTKSGVSVCSFTIASDDDVKRSDGTRDTDFVDCVAWRGTAELISKFMQKGRLIVVDGRPKVKRYEDKNGVAHKTVELRVDNVYFADSKPAADNEQKPPFEAPSTDPDEPTGFMDIYAEDDVPF
;
A
#
# COMPACT_ATOMS: atom_id res chain seq x y z
N MET A 1 10.61 19.70 -12.22
CA MET A 1 9.38 19.06 -12.77
C MET A 1 8.89 17.99 -11.81
N LEU A 2 7.62 17.99 -11.49
CA LEU A 2 6.99 16.99 -10.63
C LEU A 2 6.45 15.85 -11.51
N ASN A 3 6.84 14.61 -11.22
CA ASN A 3 6.31 13.41 -11.83
C ASN A 3 6.31 12.30 -10.78
N ARG A 4 5.18 12.10 -10.13
CA ARG A 4 5.01 11.11 -9.07
C ARG A 4 3.71 10.36 -9.25
N GLN A 5 3.75 9.10 -8.85
CA GLN A 5 2.61 8.21 -8.85
C GLN A 5 2.55 7.50 -7.51
N ILE A 6 1.36 7.51 -6.91
CA ILE A 6 1.06 6.77 -5.69
C ILE A 6 0.04 5.70 -6.04
N VAL A 7 0.33 4.46 -5.67
CA VAL A 7 -0.53 3.31 -5.96
C VAL A 7 -0.75 2.52 -4.69
N MET A 8 -1.99 2.22 -4.40
CA MET A 8 -2.41 1.29 -3.36
C MET A 8 -3.00 0.04 -4.01
N GLY A 9 -2.59 -1.12 -3.57
CA GLY A 9 -3.12 -2.37 -4.10
C GLY A 9 -2.48 -3.59 -3.45
N ARG A 10 -2.78 -4.76 -3.98
CA ARG A 10 -2.28 -6.04 -3.48
C ARG A 10 -1.19 -6.61 -4.35
N LEU A 11 -0.18 -7.18 -3.72
CA LEU A 11 0.87 -7.89 -4.43
C LEU A 11 0.30 -9.13 -5.14
N THR A 12 0.59 -9.25 -6.43
CA THR A 12 0.12 -10.38 -7.26
C THR A 12 0.93 -11.64 -7.04
N GLN A 13 2.19 -11.48 -6.60
CA GLN A 13 3.13 -12.58 -6.33
C GLN A 13 4.09 -12.18 -5.23
N HIS A 14 4.85 -13.16 -4.74
CA HIS A 14 5.91 -12.90 -3.78
C HIS A 14 7.03 -12.06 -4.43
N PRO A 15 7.46 -10.94 -3.83
CA PRO A 15 8.52 -10.12 -4.38
C PRO A 15 9.87 -10.84 -4.40
N GLU A 16 10.54 -10.85 -5.54
CA GLU A 16 11.85 -11.45 -5.68
C GLU A 16 12.97 -10.43 -5.51
N LEU A 17 13.84 -10.67 -4.54
CA LEU A 17 15.06 -9.89 -4.37
C LEU A 17 16.16 -10.45 -5.27
N LYS A 18 16.73 -9.58 -6.09
CA LYS A 18 17.90 -9.91 -6.94
C LYS A 18 19.02 -8.94 -6.63
N THR A 19 20.24 -9.36 -6.92
CA THR A 19 21.42 -8.52 -6.81
C THR A 19 22.00 -8.26 -8.19
N THR A 20 22.24 -6.99 -8.51
CA THR A 20 22.89 -6.63 -9.77
C THR A 20 24.36 -7.01 -9.77
N LYS A 21 25.02 -6.96 -10.95
CA LYS A 21 26.46 -7.23 -11.07
C LYS A 21 27.32 -6.30 -10.22
N SER A 22 26.83 -5.09 -9.94
CA SER A 22 27.47 -4.10 -9.07
C SER A 22 27.18 -4.28 -7.58
N GLY A 23 26.45 -5.34 -7.18
CA GLY A 23 26.12 -5.63 -5.78
C GLY A 23 24.93 -4.84 -5.22
N VAL A 24 24.11 -4.23 -6.06
CA VAL A 24 22.93 -3.45 -5.65
C VAL A 24 21.70 -4.35 -5.60
N SER A 25 20.98 -4.32 -4.47
CA SER A 25 19.71 -5.02 -4.31
C SER A 25 18.62 -4.38 -5.17
N VAL A 26 17.86 -5.21 -5.89
CA VAL A 26 16.71 -4.80 -6.70
C VAL A 26 15.58 -5.81 -6.51
N CYS A 27 14.36 -5.30 -6.41
CA CYS A 27 13.16 -6.11 -6.27
C CYS A 27 12.11 -5.66 -7.28
N SER A 28 11.65 -6.57 -8.13
CA SER A 28 10.56 -6.34 -9.07
C SER A 28 9.29 -7.04 -8.58
N PHE A 29 8.16 -6.36 -8.68
CA PHE A 29 6.87 -6.87 -8.26
C PHE A 29 5.74 -6.15 -8.99
N THR A 30 4.56 -6.75 -9.03
CA THR A 30 3.37 -6.18 -9.65
C THR A 30 2.29 -5.98 -8.59
N ILE A 31 1.66 -4.83 -8.60
CA ILE A 31 0.54 -4.47 -7.73
C ILE A 31 -0.74 -4.53 -8.55
N ALA A 32 -1.75 -5.23 -8.02
CA ALA A 32 -3.11 -5.19 -8.50
C ALA A 32 -3.89 -4.13 -7.71
N SER A 33 -4.35 -3.10 -8.41
CA SER A 33 -5.16 -2.01 -7.88
C SER A 33 -6.54 -2.07 -8.50
N ASP A 34 -7.56 -2.29 -7.69
CA ASP A 34 -8.94 -2.34 -8.17
C ASP A 34 -9.49 -0.93 -8.36
N ASP A 35 -10.26 -0.74 -9.42
CA ASP A 35 -10.96 0.52 -9.66
C ASP A 35 -12.04 0.74 -8.58
N ASP A 36 -12.22 1.97 -8.17
CA ASP A 36 -13.27 2.36 -7.21
C ASP A 36 -14.67 2.22 -7.82
N VAL A 37 -14.78 2.34 -9.13
CA VAL A 37 -16.05 2.26 -9.87
C VAL A 37 -16.37 0.82 -10.24
N LYS A 38 -17.57 0.37 -9.86
CA LYS A 38 -18.09 -0.92 -10.31
C LYS A 38 -18.72 -0.78 -11.68
N ARG A 39 -18.51 -1.76 -12.53
CA ARG A 39 -19.25 -1.93 -13.79
C ARG A 39 -20.72 -2.25 -13.50
N SER A 40 -21.57 -2.12 -14.52
CA SER A 40 -22.99 -2.45 -14.44
C SER A 40 -23.29 -3.91 -14.07
N ASP A 41 -22.35 -4.82 -14.29
CA ASP A 41 -22.42 -6.24 -13.89
C ASP A 41 -21.95 -6.51 -12.46
N GLY A 42 -21.52 -5.46 -11.72
CA GLY A 42 -21.03 -5.53 -10.34
C GLY A 42 -19.55 -5.87 -10.21
N THR A 43 -18.83 -6.12 -11.30
CA THR A 43 -17.38 -6.35 -11.31
C THR A 43 -16.61 -5.03 -11.26
N ARG A 44 -15.33 -5.10 -10.88
CA ARG A 44 -14.40 -3.98 -10.93
C ARG A 44 -13.29 -4.28 -11.92
N ASP A 45 -12.82 -3.26 -12.59
CA ASP A 45 -11.57 -3.35 -13.31
C ASP A 45 -10.41 -3.37 -12.36
N THR A 46 -9.36 -4.07 -12.72
CA THR A 46 -8.12 -4.15 -11.95
C THR A 46 -6.97 -3.70 -12.81
N ASP A 47 -6.27 -2.68 -12.35
CA ASP A 47 -5.05 -2.21 -12.98
C ASP A 47 -3.84 -2.95 -12.40
N PHE A 48 -2.97 -3.43 -13.27
CA PHE A 48 -1.72 -4.05 -12.90
C PHE A 48 -0.57 -3.07 -13.11
N VAL A 49 0.11 -2.72 -12.03
CA VAL A 49 1.21 -1.75 -12.05
C VAL A 49 2.51 -2.48 -11.74
N ASP A 50 3.41 -2.50 -12.73
CA ASP A 50 4.74 -3.05 -12.55
C ASP A 50 5.63 -2.06 -11.79
N CYS A 51 6.23 -2.55 -10.72
CA CYS A 51 7.03 -1.77 -9.80
C CYS A 51 8.43 -2.34 -9.67
N VAL A 52 9.39 -1.46 -9.48
CA VAL A 52 10.76 -1.83 -9.15
C VAL A 52 11.26 -0.99 -7.97
N ALA A 53 11.82 -1.66 -6.99
CA ALA A 53 12.46 -1.05 -5.83
C ALA A 53 13.96 -1.36 -5.82
N TRP A 54 14.74 -0.46 -5.26
CA TRP A 54 16.19 -0.55 -5.21
C TRP A 54 16.71 -0.44 -3.79
N ARG A 55 17.86 -1.06 -3.53
CA ARG A 55 18.62 -0.96 -2.28
C ARG A 55 17.80 -1.32 -1.05
N GLY A 56 17.80 -0.50 -0.01
CA GLY A 56 17.08 -0.75 1.24
C GLY A 56 15.57 -0.93 1.07
N THR A 57 14.94 -0.21 0.14
CA THR A 57 13.52 -0.38 -0.18
C THR A 57 13.24 -1.77 -0.76
N ALA A 58 14.12 -2.28 -1.63
CA ALA A 58 14.01 -3.62 -2.18
C ALA A 58 14.12 -4.70 -1.11
N GLU A 59 15.06 -4.54 -0.20
CA GLU A 59 15.27 -5.47 0.92
C GLU A 59 14.08 -5.46 1.89
N LEU A 60 13.54 -4.28 2.19
CA LEU A 60 12.37 -4.11 3.05
C LEU A 60 11.15 -4.83 2.46
N ILE A 61 10.87 -4.63 1.18
CA ILE A 61 9.75 -5.27 0.49
C ILE A 61 9.91 -6.78 0.47
N SER A 62 11.08 -7.27 0.08
CA SER A 62 11.36 -8.70 0.01
C SER A 62 11.23 -9.40 1.36
N LYS A 63 11.63 -8.72 2.45
CA LYS A 63 11.62 -9.28 3.79
C LYS A 63 10.22 -9.33 4.42
N PHE A 64 9.41 -8.30 4.20
CA PHE A 64 8.15 -8.12 4.94
C PHE A 64 6.89 -8.35 4.11
N MET A 65 6.99 -8.40 2.79
CA MET A 65 5.83 -8.49 1.91
C MET A 65 5.69 -9.86 1.26
N GLN A 66 4.46 -10.28 1.10
CA GLN A 66 4.09 -11.55 0.48
C GLN A 66 2.95 -11.33 -0.50
N LYS A 67 2.70 -12.33 -1.37
CA LYS A 67 1.54 -12.34 -2.26
C LYS A 67 0.24 -12.03 -1.50
N GLY A 68 -0.58 -11.17 -2.07
CA GLY A 68 -1.90 -10.81 -1.55
C GLY A 68 -1.90 -9.72 -0.49
N ARG A 69 -0.76 -9.33 0.05
CA ARG A 69 -0.70 -8.25 1.04
C ARG A 69 -0.96 -6.89 0.42
N LEU A 70 -1.62 -6.04 1.19
CA LEU A 70 -1.93 -4.66 0.80
C LEU A 70 -0.72 -3.76 1.05
N ILE A 71 -0.35 -2.99 0.03
CA ILE A 71 0.81 -2.10 0.05
C ILE A 71 0.45 -0.77 -0.60
N VAL A 72 1.04 0.30 -0.11
CA VAL A 72 1.04 1.61 -0.78
C VAL A 72 2.47 1.91 -1.20
N VAL A 73 2.64 2.24 -2.45
CA VAL A 73 3.94 2.65 -3.02
C VAL A 73 3.85 4.07 -3.57
N ASP A 74 4.91 4.80 -3.38
CA ASP A 74 5.10 6.14 -3.91
C ASP A 74 6.39 6.17 -4.70
N GLY A 75 6.35 6.64 -5.93
CA GLY A 75 7.51 6.63 -6.78
C GLY A 75 7.35 7.45 -8.05
N ARG A 76 8.25 7.21 -8.98
CA ARG A 76 8.29 7.87 -10.28
C ARG A 76 8.04 6.87 -11.40
N PRO A 77 7.04 7.10 -12.27
CA PRO A 77 6.87 6.29 -13.45
C PRO A 77 8.05 6.50 -14.42
N LYS A 78 8.58 5.41 -14.92
CA LYS A 78 9.65 5.36 -15.91
C LYS A 78 9.18 4.61 -17.14
N VAL A 79 9.37 5.21 -18.30
CA VAL A 79 9.08 4.54 -19.57
C VAL A 79 10.33 3.77 -20.00
N LYS A 80 10.18 2.47 -20.13
CA LYS A 80 11.16 1.60 -20.78
C LYS A 80 10.77 1.39 -22.23
N ARG A 81 11.73 1.48 -23.10
CA ARG A 81 11.60 1.18 -24.55
C ARG A 81 12.45 -0.04 -24.85
N TYR A 82 11.88 -1.00 -25.55
CA TYR A 82 12.61 -2.17 -26.02
C TYR A 82 12.09 -2.57 -27.41
N GLU A 83 12.94 -3.22 -28.17
CA GLU A 83 12.57 -3.85 -29.43
C GLU A 83 12.40 -5.35 -29.22
N ASP A 84 11.36 -5.91 -29.84
CA ASP A 84 11.17 -7.35 -29.85
C ASP A 84 12.07 -8.01 -30.92
N LYS A 85 12.01 -9.36 -31.02
CA LYS A 85 12.77 -10.13 -32.00
C LYS A 85 12.40 -9.80 -33.46
N ASN A 86 11.26 -9.17 -33.68
CA ASN A 86 10.76 -8.77 -35.01
C ASN A 86 11.10 -7.31 -35.36
N GLY A 87 11.86 -6.59 -34.49
CA GLY A 87 12.22 -5.20 -34.68
C GLY A 87 11.09 -4.22 -34.35
N VAL A 88 10.01 -4.65 -33.69
CA VAL A 88 8.92 -3.78 -33.26
C VAL A 88 9.27 -3.12 -31.95
N ALA A 89 9.19 -1.78 -31.91
CA ALA A 89 9.44 -1.01 -30.71
C ALA A 89 8.24 -1.06 -29.75
N HIS A 90 8.51 -1.44 -28.51
CA HIS A 90 7.55 -1.48 -27.41
C HIS A 90 7.89 -0.46 -26.34
N LYS A 91 6.85 0.04 -25.67
CA LYS A 91 6.99 0.92 -24.51
C LYS A 91 6.27 0.29 -23.33
N THR A 92 6.96 0.16 -22.23
CA THR A 92 6.39 -0.30 -20.94
C THR A 92 6.61 0.78 -19.90
N VAL A 93 5.61 1.00 -19.06
CA VAL A 93 5.73 1.89 -17.92
C VAL A 93 6.01 1.06 -16.67
N GLU A 94 7.06 1.40 -15.97
CA GLU A 94 7.45 0.78 -14.71
C GLU A 94 7.53 1.85 -13.62
N LEU A 95 6.92 1.60 -12.47
CA LEU A 95 6.99 2.51 -11.34
C LEU A 95 8.27 2.25 -10.55
N ARG A 96 9.19 3.21 -10.56
CA ARG A 96 10.36 3.19 -9.68
C ARG A 96 9.95 3.66 -8.30
N VAL A 97 9.94 2.74 -7.34
CA VAL A 97 9.47 2.97 -5.99
C VAL A 97 10.53 3.72 -5.17
N ASP A 98 10.17 4.85 -4.61
CA ASP A 98 10.98 5.61 -3.67
C ASP A 98 10.61 5.27 -2.22
N ASN A 99 9.30 5.20 -1.92
CA ASN A 99 8.78 4.90 -0.58
C ASN A 99 7.73 3.79 -0.62
N VAL A 100 7.65 3.07 0.48
CA VAL A 100 6.68 2.00 0.65
C VAL A 100 6.02 2.09 2.02
N TYR A 101 4.73 1.83 2.08
CA TYR A 101 3.94 1.84 3.31
C TYR A 101 3.13 0.54 3.39
N PHE A 102 3.17 -0.09 4.54
CA PHE A 102 2.40 -1.30 4.78
C PHE A 102 0.98 -0.91 5.22
N ALA A 103 0.00 -1.29 4.43
CA ALA A 103 -1.39 -0.94 4.65
C ALA A 103 -2.21 -2.09 5.27
N ASP A 104 -1.59 -3.26 5.41
CA ASP A 104 -2.16 -4.43 6.04
C ASP A 104 -1.70 -4.54 7.49
N SER A 105 -2.62 -4.90 8.38
CA SER A 105 -2.22 -5.41 9.69
C SER A 105 -1.43 -6.70 9.50
N LYS A 106 -0.32 -6.85 10.21
CA LYS A 106 0.42 -8.11 10.26
C LYS A 106 -0.60 -9.22 10.59
N PRO A 107 -0.69 -10.32 9.80
CA PRO A 107 -1.52 -11.43 10.21
C PRO A 107 -1.09 -11.82 11.61
N ALA A 108 -2.02 -11.76 12.56
CA ALA A 108 -1.78 -12.26 13.89
C ALA A 108 -1.38 -13.74 13.69
N ALA A 109 -0.13 -14.07 13.94
CA ALA A 109 0.23 -15.44 14.23
C ALA A 109 -0.70 -15.84 15.37
N ASP A 110 -1.48 -16.92 15.17
CA ASP A 110 -2.38 -17.50 16.12
C ASP A 110 -1.93 -17.19 17.56
N ASN A 111 -2.57 -16.20 18.14
CA ASN A 111 -2.54 -16.02 19.56
C ASN A 111 -4.00 -15.88 19.98
N GLU A 112 -4.58 -17.04 20.28
CA GLU A 112 -5.75 -17.17 21.11
C GLU A 112 -5.65 -16.23 22.31
N GLN A 113 -6.78 -15.61 22.61
CA GLN A 113 -7.08 -14.76 23.75
C GLN A 113 -6.93 -13.25 23.50
N LYS A 114 -7.93 -12.73 22.75
CA LYS A 114 -8.51 -11.47 23.22
C LYS A 114 -9.17 -11.73 24.55
N PRO A 115 -8.78 -11.06 25.63
CA PRO A 115 -9.64 -11.03 26.80
C PRO A 115 -10.99 -10.44 26.38
N PRO A 116 -12.13 -10.96 26.87
CA PRO A 116 -13.41 -10.36 26.59
C PRO A 116 -13.33 -8.89 27.02
N PHE A 117 -13.71 -8.00 26.12
CA PHE A 117 -13.95 -6.61 26.44
C PHE A 117 -15.11 -6.62 27.44
N GLU A 118 -14.79 -6.54 28.72
CA GLU A 118 -15.78 -6.20 29.73
C GLU A 118 -16.21 -4.77 29.44
N ALA A 119 -17.43 -4.63 28.97
CA ALA A 119 -18.10 -3.35 28.93
C ALA A 119 -18.10 -2.80 30.36
N PRO A 120 -17.70 -1.52 30.55
CA PRO A 120 -17.80 -0.93 31.87
C PRO A 120 -19.25 -1.00 32.33
N SER A 121 -19.47 -1.66 33.47
CA SER A 121 -20.74 -1.67 34.17
C SER A 121 -21.15 -0.22 34.41
N THR A 122 -22.21 0.20 33.77
CA THR A 122 -22.88 1.46 34.09
C THR A 122 -23.54 1.30 35.47
N ASP A 123 -22.87 1.80 36.49
CA ASP A 123 -23.52 2.12 37.74
C ASP A 123 -24.50 3.27 37.50
N PRO A 124 -25.78 3.14 37.91
CA PRO A 124 -26.79 4.16 37.60
C PRO A 124 -26.70 5.43 38.46
N ASP A 125 -25.69 5.58 39.30
CA ASP A 125 -25.60 6.68 40.27
C ASP A 125 -24.36 7.59 40.16
N GLU A 126 -23.60 7.52 39.07
CA GLU A 126 -22.62 8.56 38.82
C GLU A 126 -23.20 9.64 37.90
N PRO A 127 -23.19 10.90 38.34
CA PRO A 127 -23.56 12.01 37.46
C PRO A 127 -22.53 12.09 36.33
N THR A 128 -22.95 11.77 35.13
CA THR A 128 -22.19 11.98 33.91
C THR A 128 -21.89 13.46 33.76
N GLY A 129 -20.75 13.86 34.27
CA GLY A 129 -20.17 15.17 33.99
C GLY A 129 -19.73 15.25 32.55
N PHE A 130 -20.69 15.30 31.62
CA PHE A 130 -20.44 15.74 30.27
C PHE A 130 -20.18 17.25 30.36
N MET A 131 -18.91 17.63 30.39
CA MET A 131 -18.58 19.05 30.24
C MET A 131 -18.96 19.46 28.83
N ASP A 132 -20.00 20.27 28.75
CA ASP A 132 -20.32 21.08 27.56
C ASP A 132 -19.12 21.97 27.25
N ILE A 133 -18.34 21.62 26.25
CA ILE A 133 -17.26 22.46 25.70
C ILE A 133 -17.80 23.43 24.65
N TYR A 134 -19.07 23.77 24.74
CA TYR A 134 -19.65 24.91 24.02
C TYR A 134 -19.88 26.06 25.00
N ALA A 135 -18.80 26.55 25.61
CA ALA A 135 -18.83 27.92 26.07
C ALA A 135 -18.62 28.81 24.84
N GLU A 136 -19.69 29.47 24.48
CA GLU A 136 -19.62 30.67 23.65
C GLU A 136 -18.49 31.55 24.20
N ASP A 137 -17.52 31.87 23.38
CA ASP A 137 -17.00 33.20 23.17
C ASP A 137 -15.70 33.17 22.39
N ASP A 138 -15.66 34.07 21.41
CA ASP A 138 -14.50 34.59 20.70
C ASP A 138 -13.83 33.67 19.68
N VAL A 139 -14.45 33.61 18.52
CA VAL A 139 -13.69 33.47 17.27
C VAL A 139 -13.37 34.91 16.80
N PRO A 140 -12.16 35.40 16.95
CA PRO A 140 -11.76 36.67 16.33
C PRO A 140 -11.62 36.39 14.82
N PHE A 141 -12.48 37.01 14.10
CA PHE A 141 -12.29 37.21 12.65
C PHE A 141 -11.30 38.34 12.42
#